data_8795fba7877336f6dfb00dfeb8f898c8
#
_entry.id   8795fba7877336f6dfb00dfeb8f898c8
#
_cell.length_a   1.000
_cell.length_b   1.000
_cell.length_c   1.000
_cell.angle_alpha   90.00
_cell.angle_beta   90.00
_cell.angle_gamma   90.00
#
_symmetry.space_group_name_H-M   'P 1'
#
loop_
_entity.id
_entity.type
_entity.pdbx_description
1 polymer ?
#
loop_
_entity_poly.entity_id
_entity_poly.type
_entity_poly.pdbx_seq_one_letter_code
_entity_poly.pdbx_strand_id
1 'polypeptide(L)'
;MHIVKLNITGKEVGSEEFFEFTNYYFQSLYGTKQIINEEWQYEPIDNGLSLNLFCPEKDSYSEKNSTIYGIKWKKRIEGELKCKFDFRYMGLDPEFGKTIIPKKRDFLILKTARFSPIIEGSSLNQIPLYKIPYTHHDGECYNDINFWENNYERVEGLWFNGIVGERWAQNQLQNHDSDLSKQGIDCCKKIEEVTQIPTYYFLFNYRAWGQKKDKERKCPRCGNDWLIDGSTFNDFYAFKCDDCRLISELSSNR
;
A
#
# COMPACT_ATOMS: atom_id res chain seq x y z
N MET A 1 1.08 -8.58 12.31
CA MET A 1 1.14 -9.30 11.04
C MET A 1 1.03 -10.79 11.31
N HIS A 2 0.42 -11.56 10.43
CA HIS A 2 0.28 -13.01 10.58
C HIS A 2 1.29 -13.72 9.69
N ILE A 3 1.94 -14.77 10.20
CA ILE A 3 2.83 -15.62 9.43
C ILE A 3 2.05 -16.86 9.02
N VAL A 4 2.05 -17.15 7.74
CA VAL A 4 1.43 -18.34 7.14
C VAL A 4 2.49 -19.09 6.34
N LYS A 5 2.78 -20.32 6.71
CA LYS A 5 3.65 -21.20 5.92
C LYS A 5 2.83 -21.78 4.78
N LEU A 6 3.30 -21.59 3.56
CA LEU A 6 2.75 -22.23 2.37
C LEU A 6 3.68 -23.35 1.93
N ASN A 7 3.15 -24.57 1.85
CA ASN A 7 3.82 -25.69 1.21
C ASN A 7 3.18 -25.92 -0.16
N ILE A 8 4.02 -26.05 -1.18
CA ILE A 8 3.61 -26.34 -2.55
C ILE A 8 4.24 -27.69 -2.92
N THR A 9 3.42 -28.69 -3.19
CA THR A 9 3.87 -30.04 -3.50
C THR A 9 3.34 -30.49 -4.85
N GLY A 10 4.09 -31.30 -5.58
CA GLY A 10 3.71 -31.80 -6.89
C GLY A 10 4.90 -32.20 -7.74
N LYS A 11 4.64 -32.93 -8.84
CA LYS A 11 5.70 -33.44 -9.71
C LYS A 11 6.45 -32.33 -10.45
N GLU A 12 5.75 -31.28 -10.86
CA GLU A 12 6.30 -30.17 -11.65
C GLU A 12 6.87 -29.03 -10.79
N VAL A 13 6.90 -29.19 -9.44
CA VAL A 13 7.51 -28.21 -8.54
C VAL A 13 9.00 -28.08 -8.86
N GLY A 14 9.47 -26.84 -9.06
CA GLY A 14 10.84 -26.53 -9.42
C GLY A 14 11.10 -26.46 -10.94
N SER A 15 10.10 -26.70 -11.80
CA SER A 15 10.20 -26.43 -13.23
C SER A 15 10.22 -24.92 -13.52
N GLU A 16 10.72 -24.53 -14.69
CA GLU A 16 10.71 -23.12 -15.13
C GLU A 16 9.29 -22.55 -15.14
N GLU A 17 8.34 -23.31 -15.70
CA GLU A 17 6.93 -22.92 -15.77
C GLU A 17 6.30 -22.80 -14.37
N PHE A 18 6.69 -23.64 -13.43
CA PHE A 18 6.27 -23.51 -12.02
C PHE A 18 6.70 -22.17 -11.43
N PHE A 19 7.95 -21.77 -11.60
CA PHE A 19 8.44 -20.49 -11.07
C PHE A 19 7.79 -19.30 -11.77
N GLU A 20 7.54 -19.38 -13.07
CA GLU A 20 6.81 -18.35 -13.80
C GLU A 20 5.39 -18.17 -13.25
N PHE A 21 4.60 -19.24 -13.16
CA PHE A 21 3.21 -19.18 -12.71
C PHE A 21 3.07 -18.78 -11.25
N THR A 22 3.93 -19.30 -10.38
CA THR A 22 3.93 -18.93 -8.96
C THR A 22 4.33 -17.47 -8.77
N ASN A 23 5.25 -16.93 -9.58
CA ASN A 23 5.59 -15.52 -9.54
C ASN A 23 4.38 -14.64 -9.87
N TYR A 24 3.65 -14.92 -10.96
CA TYR A 24 2.41 -14.17 -11.29
C TYR A 24 1.34 -14.31 -10.20
N TYR A 25 1.20 -15.49 -9.61
CA TYR A 25 0.27 -15.71 -8.50
C TYR A 25 0.62 -14.83 -7.29
N PHE A 26 1.87 -14.87 -6.84
CA PHE A 26 2.29 -14.08 -5.68
C PHE A 26 2.30 -12.58 -5.95
N GLN A 27 2.68 -12.15 -7.14
CA GLN A 27 2.54 -10.74 -7.54
C GLN A 27 1.08 -10.28 -7.47
N SER A 28 0.12 -11.13 -7.85
CA SER A 28 -1.30 -10.80 -7.69
C SER A 28 -1.71 -10.67 -6.23
N LEU A 29 -1.24 -11.55 -5.34
CA LEU A 29 -1.49 -11.44 -3.89
C LEU A 29 -0.83 -10.20 -3.28
N TYR A 30 0.39 -9.88 -3.68
CA TYR A 30 1.11 -8.67 -3.26
C TYR A 30 0.40 -7.40 -3.74
N GLY A 31 -0.01 -7.36 -5.01
CA GLY A 31 -0.71 -6.23 -5.60
C GLY A 31 -2.07 -5.92 -4.97
N THR A 32 -2.70 -6.89 -4.29
CA THR A 32 -3.92 -6.69 -3.50
C THR A 32 -3.63 -6.44 -2.01
N LYS A 33 -2.37 -6.51 -1.60
CA LYS A 33 -1.95 -6.49 -0.20
C LYS A 33 -2.53 -7.66 0.64
N GLN A 34 -2.80 -8.79 0.00
CA GLN A 34 -3.13 -10.06 0.68
C GLN A 34 -1.90 -10.63 1.39
N ILE A 35 -0.72 -10.43 0.79
CA ILE A 35 0.59 -10.67 1.37
C ILE A 35 1.44 -9.41 1.22
N ILE A 36 2.47 -9.27 2.05
CA ILE A 36 3.38 -8.12 2.02
C ILE A 36 4.82 -8.49 1.67
N ASN A 37 5.05 -9.74 1.31
CA ASN A 37 6.35 -10.16 0.80
C ASN A 37 6.62 -9.48 -0.55
N GLU A 38 7.78 -8.87 -0.70
CA GLU A 38 8.27 -8.33 -1.97
C GLU A 38 9.03 -9.38 -2.77
N GLU A 39 9.65 -10.33 -2.06
CA GLU A 39 10.40 -11.44 -2.63
C GLU A 39 9.91 -12.78 -2.07
N TRP A 40 10.05 -13.83 -2.88
CA TRP A 40 9.64 -15.18 -2.55
C TRP A 40 10.86 -16.05 -2.27
N GLN A 41 11.12 -16.32 -1.00
CA GLN A 41 12.23 -17.20 -0.59
C GLN A 41 11.71 -18.61 -0.41
N TYR A 42 12.05 -19.48 -1.36
CA TYR A 42 11.66 -20.88 -1.31
C TYR A 42 12.64 -21.72 -0.50
N GLU A 43 12.09 -22.55 0.38
CA GLU A 43 12.80 -23.55 1.16
C GLU A 43 12.47 -24.95 0.59
N PRO A 44 13.44 -25.80 0.23
CA PRO A 44 13.16 -27.18 -0.17
C PRO A 44 12.53 -27.98 0.96
N ILE A 45 11.50 -28.76 0.63
CA ILE A 45 10.88 -29.75 1.51
C ILE A 45 10.72 -31.08 0.74
N ASP A 46 10.33 -32.17 1.44
CA ASP A 46 10.04 -33.44 0.80
C ASP A 46 8.93 -33.27 -0.26
N ASN A 47 9.27 -33.60 -1.51
CA ASN A 47 8.40 -33.48 -2.69
C ASN A 47 7.84 -32.07 -3.00
N GLY A 48 8.56 -31.00 -2.63
CA GLY A 48 8.09 -29.67 -2.93
C GLY A 48 8.95 -28.53 -2.40
N LEU A 49 8.32 -27.36 -2.34
CA LEU A 49 8.90 -26.13 -1.83
C LEU A 49 7.97 -25.51 -0.78
N SER A 50 8.55 -24.85 0.20
CA SER A 50 7.80 -24.03 1.16
C SER A 50 8.28 -22.59 1.18
N LEU A 51 7.43 -21.69 1.66
CA LEU A 51 7.78 -20.30 1.90
C LEU A 51 6.89 -19.72 3.01
N ASN A 52 7.37 -18.67 3.67
CA ASN A 52 6.59 -17.95 4.65
C ASN A 52 5.93 -16.73 4.00
N LEU A 53 4.62 -16.61 4.17
CA LEU A 53 3.84 -15.45 3.73
C LEU A 53 3.54 -14.58 4.94
N PHE A 54 3.76 -13.27 4.80
CA PHE A 54 3.37 -12.28 5.79
C PHE A 54 2.03 -11.68 5.39
N CYS A 55 1.03 -11.88 6.21
CA CYS A 55 -0.37 -11.61 5.91
C CYS A 55 -0.97 -10.56 6.87
N PRO A 56 -1.69 -9.54 6.39
CA PRO A 56 -2.39 -8.59 7.26
C PRO A 56 -3.44 -9.25 8.16
N GLU A 57 -4.16 -10.25 7.64
CA GLU A 57 -5.11 -11.08 8.39
C GLU A 57 -4.75 -12.56 8.23
N LYS A 58 -5.21 -13.38 9.19
CA LYS A 58 -4.92 -14.82 9.23
C LYS A 58 -5.29 -15.56 7.92
N ASP A 59 -6.31 -15.09 7.21
CA ASP A 59 -6.86 -15.70 6.00
C ASP A 59 -6.83 -14.76 4.79
N SER A 60 -5.97 -13.72 4.81
CA SER A 60 -5.92 -12.72 3.74
C SER A 60 -5.58 -13.33 2.37
N TYR A 61 -4.79 -14.41 2.33
CA TYR A 61 -4.45 -15.16 1.11
C TYR A 61 -5.64 -15.91 0.46
N SER A 62 -6.80 -15.91 1.10
CA SER A 62 -7.99 -16.65 0.62
C SER A 62 -8.49 -16.09 -0.73
N GLU A 63 -9.02 -16.96 -1.59
CA GLU A 63 -9.55 -16.62 -2.91
C GLU A 63 -10.64 -15.54 -2.87
N LYS A 64 -11.43 -15.46 -1.79
CA LYS A 64 -12.44 -14.39 -1.61
C LYS A 64 -11.86 -12.96 -1.68
N ASN A 65 -10.56 -12.82 -1.44
CA ASN A 65 -9.83 -11.56 -1.47
C ASN A 65 -9.01 -11.36 -2.75
N SER A 66 -8.93 -12.40 -3.60
CA SER A 66 -8.08 -12.43 -4.79
C SER A 66 -8.75 -11.77 -5.99
N THR A 67 -7.95 -11.15 -6.84
CA THR A 67 -8.38 -10.73 -8.17
C THR A 67 -8.65 -11.94 -9.06
N ILE A 68 -9.33 -11.72 -10.18
CA ILE A 68 -9.50 -12.75 -11.23
C ILE A 68 -8.16 -13.29 -11.70
N TYR A 69 -7.11 -12.46 -11.73
CA TYR A 69 -5.75 -12.87 -12.12
C TYR A 69 -5.14 -13.84 -11.12
N GLY A 70 -5.24 -13.55 -9.82
CA GLY A 70 -4.77 -14.46 -8.76
C GLY A 70 -5.48 -15.81 -8.80
N ILE A 71 -6.80 -15.81 -8.98
CA ILE A 71 -7.59 -17.02 -9.13
C ILE A 71 -7.17 -17.80 -10.39
N LYS A 72 -6.96 -17.12 -11.51
CA LYS A 72 -6.51 -17.73 -12.77
C LYS A 72 -5.16 -18.45 -12.60
N TRP A 73 -4.16 -17.77 -12.05
CA TRP A 73 -2.83 -18.33 -11.92
C TRP A 73 -2.80 -19.52 -10.94
N LYS A 74 -3.50 -19.40 -9.80
CA LYS A 74 -3.65 -20.53 -8.88
C LYS A 74 -4.26 -21.74 -9.54
N LYS A 75 -5.36 -21.57 -10.30
CA LYS A 75 -6.01 -22.67 -11.04
C LYS A 75 -5.09 -23.30 -12.08
N ARG A 76 -4.23 -22.53 -12.74
CA ARG A 76 -3.24 -23.07 -13.68
C ARG A 76 -2.20 -23.92 -12.95
N ILE A 77 -1.65 -23.45 -11.85
CA ILE A 77 -0.69 -24.19 -11.03
C ILE A 77 -1.29 -25.51 -10.54
N GLU A 78 -2.53 -25.49 -10.04
CA GLU A 78 -3.22 -26.68 -9.55
C GLU A 78 -3.66 -27.61 -10.69
N GLY A 79 -4.16 -27.05 -11.78
CA GLY A 79 -4.74 -27.80 -12.90
C GLY A 79 -3.72 -28.30 -13.92
N GLU A 80 -2.83 -27.43 -14.41
CA GLU A 80 -1.85 -27.75 -15.45
C GLU A 80 -0.61 -28.45 -14.85
N LEU A 81 -0.03 -27.88 -13.79
CA LEU A 81 1.18 -28.40 -13.15
C LEU A 81 0.91 -29.48 -12.08
N LYS A 82 -0.35 -29.75 -11.78
CA LYS A 82 -0.77 -30.73 -10.75
C LYS A 82 -0.12 -30.48 -9.37
N CYS A 83 0.15 -29.21 -9.06
CA CYS A 83 0.66 -28.80 -7.76
C CYS A 83 -0.49 -28.62 -6.75
N LYS A 84 -0.18 -28.79 -5.47
CA LYS A 84 -1.12 -28.58 -4.37
C LYS A 84 -0.57 -27.53 -3.41
N PHE A 85 -1.44 -26.63 -2.98
CA PHE A 85 -1.16 -25.62 -1.97
C PHE A 85 -1.68 -26.07 -0.60
N ASP A 86 -0.81 -26.06 0.41
CA ASP A 86 -1.16 -26.28 1.82
C ASP A 86 -0.74 -25.07 2.64
N PHE A 87 -1.72 -24.34 3.16
CA PHE A 87 -1.52 -23.13 3.96
C PHE A 87 -1.65 -23.47 5.45
N ARG A 88 -0.58 -23.22 6.21
CA ARG A 88 -0.53 -23.46 7.64
C ARG A 88 -0.25 -22.19 8.41
N TYR A 89 -1.17 -21.80 9.30
CA TYR A 89 -0.96 -20.67 10.19
C TYR A 89 0.13 -20.97 11.22
N MET A 90 1.12 -20.08 11.33
CA MET A 90 2.28 -20.24 12.21
C MET A 90 2.21 -19.38 13.47
N GLY A 91 1.48 -18.26 13.43
CA GLY A 91 1.40 -17.33 14.54
C GLY A 91 1.43 -15.87 14.10
N LEU A 92 1.65 -14.98 15.06
CA LEU A 92 1.90 -13.57 14.81
C LEU A 92 3.40 -13.33 14.65
N ASP A 93 3.74 -12.42 13.74
CA ASP A 93 5.09 -11.90 13.64
C ASP A 93 5.44 -11.13 14.92
N PRO A 94 6.52 -11.50 15.63
CA PRO A 94 6.90 -10.86 16.90
C PRO A 94 7.27 -9.38 16.74
N GLU A 95 7.81 -8.99 15.60
CA GLU A 95 8.23 -7.62 15.32
C GLU A 95 7.04 -6.72 14.97
N PHE A 96 6.08 -7.24 14.19
CA PHE A 96 4.93 -6.46 13.73
C PHE A 96 3.74 -6.48 14.69
N GLY A 97 3.62 -7.47 15.53
CA GLY A 97 2.45 -7.67 16.35
C GLY A 97 1.16 -7.89 15.53
N LYS A 98 0.02 -7.62 16.15
CA LYS A 98 -1.30 -7.80 15.52
C LYS A 98 -1.68 -6.58 14.66
N THR A 99 -1.97 -6.80 13.40
CA THR A 99 -2.57 -5.80 12.50
C THR A 99 -4.02 -5.53 12.91
N ILE A 100 -4.39 -4.26 12.99
CA ILE A 100 -5.76 -3.82 13.26
C ILE A 100 -6.30 -3.21 11.97
N ILE A 101 -7.36 -3.82 11.40
CA ILE A 101 -8.05 -3.28 10.24
C ILE A 101 -9.34 -2.60 10.72
N PRO A 102 -9.45 -1.26 10.56
CA PRO A 102 -10.60 -0.52 11.05
C PRO A 102 -11.88 -0.90 10.29
N LYS A 103 -12.96 -1.14 11.03
CA LYS A 103 -14.29 -1.40 10.45
C LYS A 103 -15.01 -0.10 10.10
N LYS A 104 -14.92 0.91 10.98
CA LYS A 104 -15.43 2.26 10.74
C LYS A 104 -14.34 3.07 10.05
N ARG A 105 -14.71 3.83 9.05
CA ARG A 105 -13.80 4.62 8.22
C ARG A 105 -14.43 5.97 7.98
N ASP A 106 -13.95 6.97 8.69
CA ASP A 106 -14.49 8.34 8.58
C ASP A 106 -13.92 9.05 7.34
N PHE A 107 -12.65 8.83 7.06
CA PHE A 107 -11.98 9.25 5.83
C PHE A 107 -10.72 8.41 5.59
N LEU A 108 -10.21 8.44 4.37
CA LEU A 108 -9.02 7.70 3.95
C LEU A 108 -7.90 8.67 3.58
N ILE A 109 -6.67 8.21 3.75
CA ILE A 109 -5.45 8.93 3.35
C ILE A 109 -4.66 8.02 2.42
N LEU A 110 -4.28 8.52 1.26
CA LEU A 110 -3.34 7.89 0.37
C LEU A 110 -1.92 8.38 0.71
N LYS A 111 -1.13 7.52 1.29
CA LYS A 111 0.28 7.74 1.66
C LYS A 111 1.00 6.40 1.68
N THR A 112 2.23 6.35 1.15
CA THR A 112 3.07 5.15 1.29
C THR A 112 3.28 4.81 2.76
N ALA A 113 3.14 3.55 3.10
CA ALA A 113 3.22 3.05 4.45
C ALA A 113 3.65 1.58 4.43
N ARG A 114 3.91 1.00 5.60
CA ARG A 114 4.58 -0.28 5.78
C ARG A 114 4.01 -1.45 4.96
N PHE A 115 2.70 -1.56 4.78
CA PHE A 115 2.13 -2.68 4.02
C PHE A 115 0.96 -2.31 3.09
N SER A 116 0.40 -1.12 3.23
CA SER A 116 -0.66 -0.64 2.34
C SER A 116 -0.64 0.88 2.27
N PRO A 117 -0.79 1.46 1.09
CA PRO A 117 -0.82 2.91 0.93
C PRO A 117 -2.14 3.56 1.35
N ILE A 118 -3.14 2.77 1.76
CA ILE A 118 -4.42 3.29 2.26
C ILE A 118 -4.43 3.27 3.78
N ILE A 119 -4.64 4.44 4.38
CA ILE A 119 -4.67 4.64 5.83
C ILE A 119 -6.04 5.18 6.23
N GLU A 120 -6.65 4.63 7.27
CA GLU A 120 -7.83 5.23 7.88
C GLU A 120 -7.42 6.43 8.72
N GLY A 121 -8.01 7.60 8.45
CA GLY A 121 -7.50 8.87 8.93
C GLY A 121 -7.66 9.12 10.42
N SER A 122 -8.65 8.53 11.09
CA SER A 122 -8.88 8.71 12.53
C SER A 122 -8.02 7.79 13.38
N SER A 123 -7.84 6.55 12.97
CA SER A 123 -7.06 5.55 13.72
C SER A 123 -5.61 5.42 13.27
N LEU A 124 -5.28 5.96 12.09
CA LEU A 124 -4.01 5.82 11.38
C LEU A 124 -3.63 4.37 11.06
N ASN A 125 -4.58 3.45 11.12
CA ASN A 125 -4.37 2.06 10.76
C ASN A 125 -4.44 1.87 9.24
N GLN A 126 -3.57 1.03 8.71
CA GLN A 126 -3.51 0.73 7.28
C GLN A 126 -4.62 -0.24 6.88
N ILE A 127 -5.15 -0.06 5.68
CA ILE A 127 -6.22 -0.88 5.10
C ILE A 127 -5.67 -1.60 3.89
N PRO A 128 -5.58 -2.95 3.87
CA PRO A 128 -5.18 -3.69 2.69
C PRO A 128 -6.09 -3.41 1.49
N LEU A 129 -5.55 -3.38 0.29
CA LEU A 129 -6.33 -3.04 -0.91
C LEU A 129 -7.52 -3.97 -1.13
N TYR A 130 -7.42 -5.26 -0.82
CA TYR A 130 -8.56 -6.20 -0.93
C TYR A 130 -9.76 -5.87 0.00
N LYS A 131 -9.65 -4.84 0.86
CA LYS A 131 -10.74 -4.34 1.72
C LYS A 131 -11.50 -3.15 1.13
N ILE A 132 -11.12 -2.70 -0.05
CA ILE A 132 -11.82 -1.67 -0.81
C ILE A 132 -12.21 -2.24 -2.18
N PRO A 133 -13.21 -1.67 -2.87
CA PRO A 133 -13.50 -2.06 -4.25
C PRO A 133 -12.32 -1.75 -5.18
N TYR A 134 -12.27 -2.41 -6.34
CA TYR A 134 -11.25 -2.15 -7.35
C TYR A 134 -11.33 -0.71 -7.85
N THR A 135 -10.15 -0.10 -8.08
CA THR A 135 -10.01 1.31 -8.49
C THR A 135 -9.55 1.47 -9.93
N HIS A 136 -8.89 0.45 -10.47
CA HIS A 136 -8.42 0.50 -11.84
C HIS A 136 -9.60 0.51 -12.85
N HIS A 137 -9.40 1.14 -14.00
CA HIS A 137 -10.44 1.37 -15.01
C HIS A 137 -11.06 0.10 -15.59
N ASP A 138 -10.38 -1.03 -15.52
CA ASP A 138 -10.91 -2.35 -15.91
C ASP A 138 -11.84 -2.96 -14.84
N GLY A 139 -11.90 -2.37 -13.63
CA GLY A 139 -12.71 -2.87 -12.52
C GLY A 139 -12.22 -4.19 -11.91
N GLU A 140 -11.00 -4.62 -12.19
CA GLU A 140 -10.52 -5.96 -11.83
C GLU A 140 -9.25 -5.96 -10.96
N CYS A 141 -8.63 -4.80 -10.71
CA CYS A 141 -7.39 -4.70 -9.95
C CYS A 141 -7.16 -3.31 -9.32
N TYR A 142 -5.97 -3.09 -8.77
CA TYR A 142 -5.50 -1.84 -8.12
C TYR A 142 -4.23 -1.31 -8.78
N ASN A 143 -4.05 -1.53 -10.07
CA ASN A 143 -2.79 -1.17 -10.76
C ASN A 143 -2.51 0.33 -10.72
N ASP A 144 -3.52 1.18 -10.72
CA ASP A 144 -3.38 2.62 -10.56
C ASP A 144 -2.74 3.00 -9.22
N ILE A 145 -3.19 2.42 -8.12
CA ILE A 145 -2.63 2.63 -6.78
C ILE A 145 -1.23 2.04 -6.68
N ASN A 146 -1.03 0.80 -7.15
CA ASN A 146 0.26 0.12 -7.11
C ASN A 146 1.33 0.87 -7.94
N PHE A 147 0.98 1.40 -9.11
CA PHE A 147 1.90 2.19 -9.93
C PHE A 147 2.25 3.53 -9.27
N TRP A 148 1.27 4.20 -8.66
CA TRP A 148 1.53 5.41 -7.90
C TRP A 148 2.45 5.12 -6.69
N GLU A 149 2.17 4.07 -5.91
CA GLU A 149 2.98 3.65 -4.75
C GLU A 149 4.44 3.41 -5.16
N ASN A 150 4.65 2.58 -6.19
CA ASN A 150 5.98 2.29 -6.71
C ASN A 150 6.73 3.55 -7.21
N ASN A 151 6.03 4.49 -7.85
CA ASN A 151 6.61 5.74 -8.29
C ASN A 151 6.97 6.63 -7.10
N TYR A 152 6.09 6.70 -6.09
CA TYR A 152 6.33 7.47 -4.87
C TYR A 152 7.58 6.98 -4.14
N GLU A 153 7.71 5.68 -3.91
CA GLU A 153 8.86 5.07 -3.23
C GLU A 153 10.18 5.32 -3.95
N ARG A 154 10.18 5.23 -5.29
CA ARG A 154 11.37 5.54 -6.09
C ARG A 154 11.78 7.00 -5.99
N VAL A 155 10.80 7.91 -6.04
CA VAL A 155 11.04 9.35 -5.90
C VAL A 155 11.48 9.69 -4.47
N GLU A 156 10.85 9.11 -3.46
CA GLU A 156 11.25 9.27 -2.06
C GLU A 156 12.67 8.76 -1.81
N GLY A 157 13.05 7.62 -2.40
CA GLY A 157 14.40 7.09 -2.34
C GLY A 157 15.45 8.03 -2.97
N LEU A 158 15.14 8.67 -4.11
CA LEU A 158 16.01 9.69 -4.72
C LEU A 158 16.17 10.92 -3.83
N TRP A 159 15.09 11.37 -3.22
CA TRP A 159 15.13 12.49 -2.27
C TRP A 159 15.92 12.13 -1.01
N PHE A 160 15.67 10.96 -0.42
CA PHE A 160 16.29 10.52 0.83
C PHE A 160 17.81 10.35 0.70
N ASN A 161 18.29 9.81 -0.42
CA ASN A 161 19.72 9.62 -0.68
C ASN A 161 20.48 10.93 -0.96
N GLY A 162 19.81 12.00 -1.38
CA GLY A 162 20.32 13.37 -1.40
C GLY A 162 21.45 13.68 -2.40
N ILE A 163 21.80 12.77 -3.32
CA ILE A 163 22.96 12.93 -4.23
C ILE A 163 22.51 13.22 -5.66
N VAL A 164 21.59 12.41 -6.19
CA VAL A 164 21.17 12.47 -7.59
C VAL A 164 19.68 12.78 -7.66
N GLY A 165 19.31 13.91 -8.31
CA GLY A 165 17.92 14.25 -8.54
C GLY A 165 17.13 14.74 -7.31
N GLU A 166 17.78 15.00 -6.17
CA GLU A 166 17.14 15.41 -4.91
C GLU A 166 16.13 16.55 -5.08
N ARG A 167 16.51 17.63 -5.75
CA ARG A 167 15.61 18.80 -5.96
C ARG A 167 14.40 18.46 -6.81
N TRP A 168 14.60 17.65 -7.83
CA TRP A 168 13.50 17.16 -8.67
C TRP A 168 12.57 16.27 -7.85
N ALA A 169 13.12 15.31 -7.11
CA ALA A 169 12.38 14.40 -6.26
C ALA A 169 11.62 15.15 -5.16
N GLN A 170 12.26 16.11 -4.50
CA GLN A 170 11.61 16.99 -3.53
C GLN A 170 10.43 17.74 -4.14
N ASN A 171 10.58 18.27 -5.35
CA ASN A 171 9.47 18.94 -6.05
C ASN A 171 8.34 17.97 -6.36
N GLN A 172 8.64 16.72 -6.77
CA GLN A 172 7.61 15.71 -7.02
C GLN A 172 6.81 15.39 -5.75
N LEU A 173 7.45 15.31 -4.59
CA LEU A 173 6.81 14.97 -3.31
C LEU A 173 6.01 16.14 -2.70
N GLN A 174 6.48 17.39 -2.84
CA GLN A 174 5.92 18.55 -2.13
C GLN A 174 4.96 19.42 -2.96
N ASN A 175 5.08 19.37 -4.27
CA ASN A 175 4.27 20.21 -5.15
C ASN A 175 3.00 19.46 -5.55
N HIS A 176 1.84 20.00 -5.15
CA HIS A 176 0.53 19.42 -5.49
C HIS A 176 0.24 19.34 -7.00
N ASP A 177 0.95 20.12 -7.81
CA ASP A 177 0.85 20.14 -9.28
C ASP A 177 1.90 19.27 -9.97
N SER A 178 2.78 18.59 -9.23
CA SER A 178 3.72 17.63 -9.80
C SER A 178 2.99 16.43 -10.44
N ASP A 179 3.67 15.73 -11.33
CA ASP A 179 3.08 14.56 -11.99
C ASP A 179 2.77 13.44 -10.99
N LEU A 180 3.65 13.24 -9.99
CA LEU A 180 3.44 12.26 -8.92
C LEU A 180 2.22 12.63 -8.05
N SER A 181 2.10 13.90 -7.66
CA SER A 181 0.95 14.36 -6.86
C SER A 181 -0.35 14.31 -7.64
N LYS A 182 -0.36 14.66 -8.92
CA LYS A 182 -1.53 14.53 -9.79
C LYS A 182 -1.99 13.08 -9.90
N GLN A 183 -1.06 12.14 -10.11
CA GLN A 183 -1.37 10.71 -10.13
C GLN A 183 -2.00 10.26 -8.81
N GLY A 184 -1.42 10.65 -7.66
CA GLY A 184 -1.97 10.31 -6.34
C GLY A 184 -3.33 10.95 -6.06
N ILE A 185 -3.54 12.21 -6.46
CA ILE A 185 -4.84 12.89 -6.34
C ILE A 185 -5.91 12.18 -7.20
N ASP A 186 -5.54 11.71 -8.38
CA ASP A 186 -6.48 10.96 -9.24
C ASP A 186 -6.79 9.57 -8.66
N CYS A 187 -5.82 8.90 -8.02
CA CYS A 187 -6.10 7.70 -7.23
C CYS A 187 -7.06 7.99 -6.07
N CYS A 188 -6.88 9.10 -5.33
CA CYS A 188 -7.80 9.49 -4.26
C CYS A 188 -9.24 9.70 -4.75
N LYS A 189 -9.43 10.35 -5.89
CA LYS A 189 -10.76 10.54 -6.49
C LYS A 189 -11.43 9.19 -6.79
N LYS A 190 -10.70 8.26 -7.40
CA LYS A 190 -11.22 6.92 -7.71
C LYS A 190 -11.56 6.12 -6.45
N ILE A 191 -10.69 6.18 -5.42
CA ILE A 191 -10.97 5.55 -4.13
C ILE A 191 -12.24 6.14 -3.51
N GLU A 192 -12.38 7.48 -3.49
CA GLU A 192 -13.60 8.16 -2.99
C GLU A 192 -14.83 7.77 -3.80
N GLU A 193 -14.72 7.68 -5.13
CA GLU A 193 -15.81 7.26 -6.01
C GLU A 193 -16.31 5.84 -5.71
N VAL A 194 -15.39 4.86 -5.59
CA VAL A 194 -15.79 3.46 -5.38
C VAL A 194 -16.17 3.13 -3.93
N THR A 195 -15.61 3.86 -2.95
CA THR A 195 -15.84 3.61 -1.51
C THR A 195 -16.93 4.51 -0.92
N GLN A 196 -17.20 5.66 -1.53
CA GLN A 196 -18.04 6.75 -0.99
C GLN A 196 -17.49 7.31 0.33
N ILE A 197 -16.17 7.18 0.57
CA ILE A 197 -15.46 7.67 1.75
C ILE A 197 -14.53 8.79 1.32
N PRO A 198 -14.58 10.00 1.94
CA PRO A 198 -13.67 11.10 1.63
C PRO A 198 -12.21 10.62 1.67
N THR A 199 -11.46 10.82 0.58
CA THR A 199 -10.10 10.33 0.44
C THR A 199 -9.14 11.48 0.15
N TYR A 200 -8.09 11.59 0.96
CA TYR A 200 -7.13 12.69 0.95
C TYR A 200 -5.78 12.21 0.46
N TYR A 201 -5.15 13.03 -0.39
CA TYR A 201 -3.76 12.84 -0.78
C TYR A 201 -2.83 13.43 0.26
N PHE A 202 -1.85 12.65 0.72
CA PHE A 202 -0.82 13.13 1.64
C PHE A 202 0.26 13.87 0.86
N LEU A 203 0.34 15.18 1.06
CA LEU A 203 1.36 16.04 0.46
C LEU A 203 2.53 16.20 1.44
N PHE A 204 3.69 15.67 1.08
CA PHE A 204 4.90 15.74 1.88
C PHE A 204 5.33 17.19 2.15
N ASN A 205 5.88 17.47 3.33
CA ASN A 205 6.38 18.79 3.70
C ASN A 205 7.78 18.73 4.30
N TYR A 206 8.78 19.08 3.52
CA TYR A 206 10.19 19.11 3.94
C TYR A 206 10.67 20.53 4.34
N ARG A 207 9.87 21.58 4.18
CA ARG A 207 10.32 22.95 4.36
C ARG A 207 10.60 23.25 5.84
N ALA A 208 11.87 23.50 6.19
CA ALA A 208 12.31 23.91 7.52
C ALA A 208 12.11 25.42 7.76
N TRP A 209 10.86 25.88 7.87
CA TRP A 209 10.60 27.30 8.14
C TRP A 209 10.46 27.65 9.62
N GLY A 210 10.61 26.70 10.52
CA GLY A 210 10.25 26.82 11.91
C GLY A 210 8.74 26.67 12.12
N GLN A 211 8.36 26.03 13.21
CA GLN A 211 6.97 25.62 13.47
C GLN A 211 5.94 26.74 13.40
N LYS A 212 6.31 27.97 13.89
CA LYS A 212 5.38 29.10 13.89
C LYS A 212 4.98 29.50 12.49
N LYS A 213 5.97 29.66 11.61
CA LYS A 213 5.75 30.06 10.21
C LYS A 213 5.08 28.94 9.41
N ASP A 214 5.41 27.70 9.70
CA ASP A 214 4.80 26.56 9.02
C ASP A 214 3.30 26.43 9.35
N LYS A 215 2.89 26.73 10.60
CA LYS A 215 1.48 26.76 10.99
C LYS A 215 0.64 27.81 10.27
N GLU A 216 1.27 28.87 9.76
CA GLU A 216 0.62 29.94 8.98
C GLU A 216 0.44 29.56 7.48
N ARG A 217 0.93 28.38 7.09
CA ARG A 217 0.88 27.90 5.71
C ARG A 217 -0.56 27.68 5.26
N LYS A 218 -0.90 28.26 4.11
CA LYS A 218 -2.20 28.08 3.47
C LYS A 218 -2.21 26.80 2.60
N CYS A 219 -3.39 26.30 2.29
CA CYS A 219 -3.55 25.23 1.33
C CYS A 219 -2.92 25.63 -0.01
N PRO A 220 -1.99 24.83 -0.56
CA PRO A 220 -1.25 25.21 -1.76
C PRO A 220 -2.12 25.27 -3.02
N ARG A 221 -3.32 24.68 -2.99
CA ARG A 221 -4.22 24.62 -4.14
C ARG A 221 -5.28 25.73 -4.12
N CYS A 222 -5.96 25.96 -2.99
CA CYS A 222 -7.05 26.94 -2.90
C CYS A 222 -6.69 28.21 -2.12
N GLY A 223 -5.56 28.23 -1.38
CA GLY A 223 -5.14 29.36 -0.56
C GLY A 223 -5.88 29.51 0.77
N ASN A 224 -6.85 28.64 1.09
CA ASN A 224 -7.61 28.69 2.33
C ASN A 224 -6.79 28.21 3.52
N ASP A 225 -7.25 28.57 4.73
CA ASP A 225 -6.73 27.99 5.96
C ASP A 225 -7.02 26.48 5.99
N TRP A 226 -6.04 25.71 6.42
CA TRP A 226 -6.14 24.25 6.48
C TRP A 226 -5.43 23.63 7.69
N LEU A 227 -4.90 24.47 8.60
CA LEU A 227 -4.38 23.98 9.88
C LEU A 227 -5.53 23.42 10.70
N ILE A 228 -5.35 22.21 11.24
CA ILE A 228 -6.32 21.56 12.11
C ILE A 228 -6.12 22.11 13.52
N ASP A 229 -7.19 22.67 14.12
CA ASP A 229 -7.20 23.07 15.51
C ASP A 229 -7.24 21.86 16.45
N GLY A 230 -6.26 21.80 17.35
CA GLY A 230 -6.22 20.81 18.43
C GLY A 230 -5.37 19.58 18.17
N SER A 231 -4.70 19.17 19.18
CA SER A 231 -3.66 18.16 19.31
C SER A 231 -4.05 16.70 19.00
N THR A 232 -5.12 16.44 18.25
CA THR A 232 -5.72 15.11 18.18
C THR A 232 -5.09 14.17 17.16
N PHE A 233 -4.32 14.69 16.20
CA PHE A 233 -3.73 13.86 15.15
C PHE A 233 -2.20 13.98 15.09
N ASN A 234 -1.63 14.42 16.18
CA ASN A 234 -0.23 14.39 16.56
C ASN A 234 0.71 13.85 15.49
N ASP A 235 1.69 14.62 15.06
CA ASP A 235 2.88 14.23 14.32
C ASP A 235 2.68 13.59 12.93
N PHE A 236 1.51 12.99 12.63
CA PHE A 236 1.27 12.38 11.32
C PHE A 236 0.77 13.40 10.29
N TYR A 237 -0.18 14.27 10.66
CA TYR A 237 -0.62 15.40 9.85
C TYR A 237 -1.17 16.52 10.74
N ALA A 238 -0.96 17.76 10.30
CA ALA A 238 -1.43 18.96 11.00
C ALA A 238 -2.35 19.82 10.11
N PHE A 239 -2.40 19.52 8.83
CA PHE A 239 -3.13 20.28 7.84
C PHE A 239 -4.11 19.37 7.08
N LYS A 240 -5.32 19.85 6.87
CA LYS A 240 -6.36 19.16 6.13
C LYS A 240 -7.24 20.16 5.38
N CYS A 241 -7.35 19.99 4.08
CA CYS A 241 -8.21 20.80 3.22
C CYS A 241 -9.31 19.91 2.63
N ASP A 242 -10.55 20.11 3.08
CA ASP A 242 -11.69 19.33 2.63
C ASP A 242 -12.07 19.62 1.17
N ASP A 243 -11.91 20.88 0.72
CA ASP A 243 -12.21 21.27 -0.66
C ASP A 243 -11.22 20.67 -1.66
N CYS A 244 -9.95 20.60 -1.28
CA CYS A 244 -8.88 20.12 -2.18
C CYS A 244 -8.52 18.66 -1.99
N ARG A 245 -9.06 17.99 -0.98
CA ARG A 245 -8.70 16.62 -0.59
C ARG A 245 -7.20 16.47 -0.36
N LEU A 246 -6.58 17.47 0.29
CA LEU A 246 -5.16 17.46 0.65
C LEU A 246 -5.00 17.38 2.16
N ILE A 247 -3.99 16.64 2.58
CA ILE A 247 -3.55 16.53 3.97
C ILE A 247 -2.02 16.66 4.01
N SER A 248 -1.44 17.24 5.05
CA SER A 248 0.01 17.43 5.15
C SER A 248 0.47 17.49 6.59
N GLU A 249 1.74 17.21 6.81
CA GLU A 249 2.39 17.29 8.11
C GLU A 249 2.99 18.68 8.38
N LEU A 250 3.31 18.95 9.64
CA LEU A 250 4.25 20.02 10.00
C LEU A 250 5.64 19.62 9.52
N SER A 251 6.41 20.58 9.02
CA SER A 251 7.82 20.33 8.70
C SER A 251 8.56 19.86 9.95
N SER A 252 9.26 18.75 9.83
CA SER A 252 10.15 18.31 10.90
C SER A 252 11.26 19.34 11.08
N ASN A 253 11.34 19.94 12.28
CA ASN A 253 12.54 20.64 12.69
C ASN A 253 13.65 19.59 12.83
N ARG A 254 14.44 19.39 11.80
CA ARG A 254 15.75 18.76 11.89
C ARG A 254 16.83 19.80 11.79
#